data_bbe6cf69ef352ad6bf1c3468c769e07f
#
_entry.id   bbe6cf69ef352ad6bf1c3468c769e07f
#
_cell.length_a   1.000
_cell.length_b   1.000
_cell.length_c   1.000
_cell.angle_alpha   90.00
_cell.angle_beta   90.00
_cell.angle_gamma   90.00
#
_symmetry.space_group_name_H-M   'P 1'
#
loop_
_entity.id
_entity.type
_entity.pdbx_description
1 polymer ?
#
loop_
_entity_poly.entity_id
_entity_poly.type
_entity_poly.pdbx_seq_one_letter_code
_entity_poly.pdbx_strand_id
1 'polypeptide(L)'
;MPMIPYSGGSSLEANFAAPYGGMSIDFAYMDQIVALHEDDMDVVVQPSLQWMHLNDKIKETGLFFPVDPGPSAKIGGMVGTSCSGTNAVRYGTMKEWVVNLTVVLADGTVIKTKKIPRKSSAGYNLTGLFVGSEGTLGIVTEITLKLAVIPQETTVAVVTFPTIRDAASAAAQIMRIGVPVGAMEIMDEVQMNVVNRAGTTGKTWKEMPTMFFKFSGTKAGVQDNISVVRSITKAHCGGDFDFAKDAREAKVLWSARKEALWSMLSLKEEGQEVWSTDVAVPLSRLPDIIEISKKEMDDLGLFASILGHVGDGNFHESVLYDNTNPKERAAVEKCLHDMVDRALEMDGTCTVRSRASPTHKLQANRYRENTGLGWARRSPF
;
A
#
# COMPACT_ATOMS: atom_id res chain seq x y z
N MET A 1 -3.46 22.78 22.85
CA MET A 1 -2.58 22.97 21.68
C MET A 1 -2.50 21.64 20.95
N PRO A 2 -2.71 21.58 19.64
CA PRO A 2 -2.55 20.32 18.86
C PRO A 2 -1.12 19.79 18.96
N MET A 3 -0.98 18.47 19.08
CA MET A 3 0.31 17.77 19.03
C MET A 3 0.30 16.82 17.84
N ILE A 4 1.31 16.94 16.97
CA ILE A 4 1.40 16.19 15.72
C ILE A 4 2.65 15.31 15.78
N PRO A 5 2.52 13.97 15.86
CA PRO A 5 3.68 13.09 15.82
C PRO A 5 4.28 13.06 14.40
N TYR A 6 5.59 13.17 14.30
CA TYR A 6 6.32 13.12 13.05
C TYR A 6 7.42 12.05 13.11
N SER A 7 7.48 11.17 12.12
CA SER A 7 8.48 10.12 12.02
C SER A 7 9.15 10.10 10.63
N GLY A 8 8.51 9.49 9.61
CA GLY A 8 9.07 9.36 8.26
C GLY A 8 8.66 10.44 7.28
N GLY A 9 7.54 11.12 7.50
CA GLY A 9 7.00 12.15 6.60
C GLY A 9 6.68 11.67 5.18
N SER A 10 6.54 10.36 4.97
CA SER A 10 6.35 9.76 3.64
C SER A 10 4.87 9.57 3.24
N SER A 11 3.93 9.89 4.13
CA SER A 11 2.50 9.81 3.82
C SER A 11 2.09 10.88 2.81
N LEU A 12 1.25 10.49 1.84
CA LEU A 12 0.69 11.41 0.85
C LEU A 12 -0.55 12.16 1.36
N GLU A 13 -1.12 11.74 2.51
CA GLU A 13 -2.32 12.31 3.11
C GLU A 13 -2.04 13.54 3.99
N ALA A 14 -0.78 13.98 4.08
CA ALA A 14 -0.35 15.13 4.87
C ALA A 14 -0.78 15.09 6.36
N ASN A 15 -1.03 13.91 6.93
CA ASN A 15 -1.44 13.71 8.31
C ASN A 15 -0.38 14.12 9.35
N PHE A 16 0.84 14.39 8.92
CA PHE A 16 1.91 15.03 9.71
C PHE A 16 1.94 16.56 9.58
N ALA A 17 1.04 17.16 8.80
CA ALA A 17 0.96 18.62 8.66
C ALA A 17 0.20 19.24 9.83
N ALA A 18 0.56 20.49 10.16
CA ALA A 18 -0.06 21.28 11.24
C ALA A 18 -0.85 22.47 10.67
N PRO A 19 -2.00 22.27 9.96
CA PRO A 19 -2.70 23.33 9.24
C PRO A 19 -3.28 24.41 10.19
N TYR A 20 -3.43 24.09 11.48
CA TYR A 20 -3.91 25.02 12.50
C TYR A 20 -2.81 25.40 13.51
N GLY A 21 -1.55 25.18 13.17
CA GLY A 21 -0.44 25.32 14.10
C GLY A 21 -0.40 24.20 15.15
N GLY A 22 0.51 24.31 16.10
CA GLY A 22 0.67 23.30 17.15
C GLY A 22 2.12 22.95 17.41
N MET A 23 2.34 21.81 18.07
CA MET A 23 3.66 21.27 18.36
C MET A 23 3.88 20.01 17.50
N SER A 24 4.93 20.00 16.68
CA SER A 24 5.39 18.79 16.02
C SER A 24 6.36 18.05 16.95
N ILE A 25 6.08 16.78 17.23
CA ILE A 25 6.93 15.89 18.03
C ILE A 25 7.70 15.02 17.05
N ASP A 26 8.96 15.35 16.83
CA ASP A 26 9.85 14.62 15.95
C ASP A 26 10.54 13.47 16.69
N PHE A 27 10.38 12.25 16.15
CA PHE A 27 10.97 11.02 16.70
C PHE A 27 12.36 10.70 16.09
N ALA A 28 13.03 11.64 15.44
CA ALA A 28 14.28 11.39 14.71
C ALA A 28 15.31 10.61 15.52
N TYR A 29 15.40 10.83 16.83
CA TYR A 29 16.32 10.16 17.75
C TYR A 29 15.78 8.88 18.39
N MET A 30 14.55 8.48 18.08
CA MET A 30 13.96 7.23 18.55
C MET A 30 13.96 6.20 17.42
N ASP A 31 15.15 5.73 17.05
CA ASP A 31 15.40 4.90 15.87
C ASP A 31 16.07 3.55 16.19
N GLN A 32 16.08 3.15 17.48
CA GLN A 32 16.80 1.97 17.93
C GLN A 32 15.96 0.68 17.85
N ILE A 33 16.65 -0.45 17.68
CA ILE A 33 16.17 -1.78 18.06
C ILE A 33 16.43 -1.91 19.56
N VAL A 34 15.35 -1.99 20.34
CA VAL A 34 15.41 -2.06 21.81
C VAL A 34 15.74 -3.48 22.27
N ALA A 35 15.09 -4.48 21.66
CA ALA A 35 15.32 -5.89 21.94
C ALA A 35 14.95 -6.74 20.72
N LEU A 36 15.67 -7.84 20.52
CA LEU A 36 15.36 -8.88 19.53
C LEU A 36 15.22 -10.21 20.27
N HIS A 37 14.07 -10.86 20.10
CA HIS A 37 13.78 -12.16 20.70
C HIS A 37 13.64 -13.18 19.56
N GLU A 38 14.78 -13.80 19.20
CA GLU A 38 14.87 -14.71 18.04
C GLU A 38 13.98 -15.93 18.21
N ASP A 39 13.99 -16.55 19.37
CA ASP A 39 13.18 -17.75 19.69
C ASP A 39 11.66 -17.46 19.70
N ASP A 40 11.27 -16.22 20.07
CA ASP A 40 9.88 -15.76 20.04
C ASP A 40 9.49 -15.18 18.68
N MET A 41 10.47 -14.98 17.79
CA MET A 41 10.31 -14.35 16.48
C MET A 41 9.61 -12.98 16.59
N ASP A 42 10.09 -12.15 17.51
CA ASP A 42 9.62 -10.76 17.65
C ASP A 42 10.76 -9.79 17.91
N VAL A 43 10.49 -8.53 17.69
CA VAL A 43 11.43 -7.43 17.88
C VAL A 43 10.74 -6.24 18.51
N VAL A 44 11.41 -5.58 19.46
CA VAL A 44 10.96 -4.33 20.07
C VAL A 44 11.75 -3.18 19.45
N VAL A 45 11.05 -2.20 18.89
CA VAL A 45 11.66 -1.11 18.15
C VAL A 45 11.08 0.25 18.54
N GLN A 46 11.83 1.29 18.25
CA GLN A 46 11.41 2.68 18.38
C GLN A 46 10.78 3.20 17.07
N PRO A 47 9.91 4.24 17.12
CA PRO A 47 9.06 4.64 16.01
C PRO A 47 9.78 5.19 14.78
N SER A 48 10.99 5.75 14.91
CA SER A 48 11.73 6.28 13.76
C SER A 48 12.70 5.29 13.10
N LEU A 49 12.73 4.04 13.54
CA LEU A 49 13.48 3.00 12.85
C LEU A 49 12.88 2.76 11.46
N GLN A 50 13.72 2.76 10.42
CA GLN A 50 13.32 2.38 9.06
C GLN A 50 13.15 0.86 8.96
N TRP A 51 12.08 0.39 8.31
CA TRP A 51 11.82 -1.03 8.15
C TRP A 51 12.91 -1.77 7.36
N MET A 52 13.51 -1.12 6.35
CA MET A 52 14.64 -1.69 5.59
C MET A 52 15.88 -1.84 6.47
N HIS A 53 16.16 -0.84 7.30
CA HIS A 53 17.27 -0.89 8.25
C HIS A 53 17.07 -2.00 9.29
N LEU A 54 15.83 -2.17 9.79
CA LEU A 54 15.47 -3.30 10.65
C LEU A 54 15.82 -4.62 9.96
N ASN A 55 15.34 -4.84 8.74
CA ASN A 55 15.57 -6.07 7.99
C ASN A 55 17.06 -6.32 7.70
N ASP A 56 17.82 -5.28 7.39
CA ASP A 56 19.26 -5.41 7.17
C ASP A 56 20.01 -5.84 8.47
N LYS A 57 19.57 -5.32 9.60
CA LYS A 57 20.17 -5.66 10.92
C LYS A 57 19.89 -7.09 11.39
N ILE A 58 18.68 -7.62 11.09
CA ILE A 58 18.25 -8.91 11.61
C ILE A 58 18.42 -10.08 10.60
N LYS A 59 18.83 -9.83 9.37
CA LYS A 59 18.88 -10.84 8.28
C LYS A 59 19.66 -12.10 8.63
N GLU A 60 20.72 -12.00 9.44
CA GLU A 60 21.57 -13.13 9.83
C GLU A 60 20.86 -14.11 10.77
N THR A 61 19.76 -13.70 11.40
CA THR A 61 18.91 -14.58 12.23
C THR A 61 18.00 -15.48 11.40
N GLY A 62 17.93 -15.31 10.08
CA GLY A 62 16.98 -15.98 9.21
C GLY A 62 15.54 -15.42 9.32
N LEU A 63 15.37 -14.31 10.03
CA LEU A 63 14.08 -13.64 10.21
C LEU A 63 14.02 -12.32 9.44
N PHE A 64 12.81 -11.85 9.14
CA PHE A 64 12.58 -10.55 8.54
C PHE A 64 11.20 -9.98 8.91
N PHE A 65 11.06 -8.68 8.82
CA PHE A 65 9.79 -7.98 8.94
C PHE A 65 9.17 -7.83 7.54
N PRO A 66 7.96 -8.38 7.26
CA PRO A 66 7.49 -8.58 5.89
C PRO A 66 6.70 -7.41 5.30
N VAL A 67 6.27 -6.43 6.09
CA VAL A 67 5.49 -5.28 5.58
C VAL A 67 6.43 -4.31 4.87
N ASP A 68 6.23 -4.09 3.55
CA ASP A 68 7.19 -3.46 2.65
C ASP A 68 6.64 -2.23 1.89
N PRO A 69 6.24 -1.16 2.60
CA PRO A 69 5.82 0.09 1.95
C PRO A 69 6.99 0.78 1.24
N GLY A 70 6.84 2.06 0.91
CA GLY A 70 7.93 2.86 0.35
C GLY A 70 9.22 2.78 1.17
N PRO A 71 10.41 2.82 0.53
CA PRO A 71 11.70 2.55 1.19
C PRO A 71 12.02 3.46 2.38
N SER A 72 11.55 4.71 2.36
CA SER A 72 11.80 5.70 3.41
C SER A 72 10.87 5.58 4.62
N ALA A 73 9.89 4.67 4.59
CA ALA A 73 8.91 4.53 5.66
C ALA A 73 9.56 4.09 6.98
N LYS A 74 9.08 4.68 8.06
CA LYS A 74 9.50 4.38 9.43
C LYS A 74 8.40 3.69 10.21
N ILE A 75 8.76 2.78 11.10
CA ILE A 75 7.84 1.85 11.78
C ILE A 75 6.70 2.60 12.50
N GLY A 76 6.95 3.72 13.16
CA GLY A 76 5.91 4.51 13.83
C GLY A 76 4.87 5.06 12.88
N GLY A 77 5.29 5.58 11.73
CA GLY A 77 4.39 6.02 10.67
C GLY A 77 3.61 4.85 10.05
N MET A 78 4.28 3.70 9.84
CA MET A 78 3.65 2.47 9.36
C MET A 78 2.53 1.99 10.29
N VAL A 79 2.76 2.05 11.62
CA VAL A 79 1.74 1.78 12.64
C VAL A 79 0.61 2.81 12.55
N GLY A 80 0.95 4.10 12.52
CA GLY A 80 -0.05 5.18 12.49
C GLY A 80 -1.01 5.10 11.31
N THR A 81 -0.52 4.75 10.12
CA THR A 81 -1.34 4.64 8.90
C THR A 81 -1.88 3.23 8.63
N SER A 82 -1.57 2.24 9.49
CA SER A 82 -1.89 0.82 9.21
C SER A 82 -1.46 0.40 7.80
N CYS A 83 -0.23 0.77 7.42
CA CYS A 83 0.23 0.67 6.04
C CYS A 83 0.23 -0.77 5.50
N SER A 84 0.17 -0.86 4.20
CA SER A 84 0.31 -2.07 3.40
C SER A 84 1.64 -2.06 2.65
N GLY A 85 1.83 -3.02 1.74
CA GLY A 85 2.96 -3.14 0.84
C GLY A 85 2.72 -4.24 -0.17
N THR A 86 3.70 -4.51 -1.03
CA THR A 86 3.56 -5.52 -2.09
C THR A 86 3.46 -6.96 -1.55
N ASN A 87 3.97 -7.18 -0.35
CA ASN A 87 3.90 -8.48 0.32
C ASN A 87 2.57 -8.73 1.07
N ALA A 88 1.63 -7.76 1.06
CA ALA A 88 0.39 -7.83 1.85
C ALA A 88 -0.48 -9.03 1.48
N VAL A 89 -0.56 -9.40 0.22
CA VAL A 89 -1.32 -10.57 -0.25
C VAL A 89 -0.94 -11.86 0.47
N ARG A 90 0.31 -11.98 0.93
CA ARG A 90 0.81 -13.16 1.67
C ARG A 90 0.83 -12.94 3.17
N TYR A 91 1.25 -11.76 3.60
CA TYR A 91 1.57 -11.51 5.00
C TYR A 91 0.55 -10.60 5.69
N GLY A 92 -0.40 -10.01 4.96
CA GLY A 92 -1.31 -9.01 5.52
C GLY A 92 -0.62 -7.65 5.66
N THR A 93 -1.32 -6.75 6.34
CA THR A 93 -0.92 -5.36 6.54
C THR A 93 -0.24 -5.16 7.90
N MET A 94 0.09 -3.92 8.24
CA MET A 94 0.77 -3.60 9.50
C MET A 94 0.04 -4.12 10.75
N LYS A 95 -1.30 -4.10 10.77
CA LYS A 95 -2.10 -4.54 11.93
C LYS A 95 -1.91 -6.03 12.29
N GLU A 96 -1.60 -6.88 11.33
CA GLU A 96 -1.34 -8.30 11.57
C GLU A 96 0.02 -8.54 12.22
N TRP A 97 0.94 -7.56 12.12
CA TRP A 97 2.34 -7.71 12.57
C TRP A 97 2.65 -7.00 13.87
N VAL A 98 1.81 -6.06 14.31
CA VAL A 98 1.99 -5.38 15.61
C VAL A 98 1.48 -6.26 16.75
N VAL A 99 2.38 -6.64 17.67
CA VAL A 99 2.05 -7.42 18.87
C VAL A 99 1.49 -6.52 19.94
N ASN A 100 2.24 -5.48 20.33
CA ASN A 100 1.81 -4.49 21.31
C ASN A 100 2.48 -3.14 21.06
N LEU A 101 1.97 -2.13 21.72
CA LEU A 101 2.44 -0.74 21.65
C LEU A 101 2.57 -0.18 23.06
N THR A 102 3.62 0.62 23.27
CA THR A 102 3.68 1.58 24.38
C THR A 102 3.21 2.93 23.84
N VAL A 103 2.19 3.51 24.47
CA VAL A 103 1.52 4.73 23.99
C VAL A 103 1.40 5.74 25.11
N VAL A 104 1.70 6.99 24.79
CA VAL A 104 1.43 8.15 25.66
C VAL A 104 0.11 8.77 25.24
N LEU A 105 -0.87 8.78 26.14
CA LEU A 105 -2.19 9.37 25.93
C LEU A 105 -2.16 10.90 26.08
N ALA A 106 -3.27 11.55 25.73
CA ALA A 106 -3.37 13.02 25.73
C ALA A 106 -3.19 13.67 27.12
N ASP A 107 -3.47 12.95 28.20
CA ASP A 107 -3.28 13.37 29.58
C ASP A 107 -1.87 13.06 30.14
N GLY A 108 -0.98 12.49 29.30
CA GLY A 108 0.36 12.06 29.68
C GLY A 108 0.43 10.64 30.27
N THR A 109 -0.68 9.95 30.42
CA THR A 109 -0.70 8.57 30.90
C THR A 109 0.01 7.65 29.91
N VAL A 110 0.93 6.83 30.39
CA VAL A 110 1.64 5.82 29.57
C VAL A 110 0.97 4.47 29.74
N ILE A 111 0.54 3.88 28.64
CA ILE A 111 -0.08 2.55 28.62
C ILE A 111 0.71 1.59 27.75
N LYS A 112 0.60 0.29 28.04
CA LYS A 112 1.02 -0.81 27.18
C LYS A 112 -0.23 -1.58 26.73
N THR A 113 -0.47 -1.68 25.43
CA THR A 113 -1.76 -2.15 24.87
C THR A 113 -2.05 -3.61 25.18
N LYS A 114 -1.03 -4.46 25.29
CA LYS A 114 -1.10 -5.83 25.81
C LYS A 114 0.29 -6.36 26.19
N LYS A 115 0.36 -7.59 26.69
CA LYS A 115 1.62 -8.32 26.92
C LYS A 115 2.15 -8.93 25.60
N ILE A 116 3.32 -9.53 25.63
CA ILE A 116 4.08 -10.04 24.47
C ILE A 116 3.44 -11.27 23.76
N PRO A 117 2.67 -12.19 24.40
CA PRO A 117 2.19 -13.39 23.70
C PRO A 117 1.49 -13.06 22.39
N ARG A 118 1.80 -13.83 21.34
CA ARG A 118 1.20 -13.68 20.00
C ARG A 118 -0.32 -13.81 20.01
N LYS A 119 -0.86 -14.70 20.87
CA LYS A 119 -2.29 -14.91 21.04
C LYS A 119 -2.72 -14.44 22.43
N SER A 120 -3.82 -13.70 22.49
CA SER A 120 -4.48 -13.34 23.74
C SER A 120 -5.98 -13.19 23.49
N SER A 121 -6.78 -13.73 24.41
CA SER A 121 -8.24 -13.52 24.46
C SER A 121 -8.64 -12.62 25.64
N ALA A 122 -7.66 -12.02 26.33
CA ALA A 122 -7.89 -11.18 27.51
C ALA A 122 -8.17 -9.72 27.11
N GLY A 123 -9.41 -9.29 27.30
CA GLY A 123 -9.84 -7.89 27.07
C GLY A 123 -9.98 -7.50 25.60
N TYR A 124 -10.18 -6.21 25.41
CA TYR A 124 -10.30 -5.61 24.07
C TYR A 124 -8.96 -5.58 23.32
N ASN A 125 -9.01 -5.59 21.99
CA ASN A 125 -7.83 -5.41 21.15
C ASN A 125 -7.42 -3.94 21.08
N LEU A 126 -6.80 -3.44 22.15
CA LEU A 126 -6.30 -2.06 22.18
C LEU A 126 -5.21 -1.81 21.13
N THR A 127 -4.35 -2.80 20.85
CA THR A 127 -3.33 -2.68 19.80
C THR A 127 -3.98 -2.33 18.46
N GLY A 128 -5.03 -3.05 18.07
CA GLY A 128 -5.79 -2.78 16.84
C GLY A 128 -6.49 -1.43 16.83
N LEU A 129 -6.80 -0.85 18.00
CA LEU A 129 -7.38 0.49 18.11
C LEU A 129 -6.36 1.58 17.76
N PHE A 130 -5.10 1.43 18.17
CA PHE A 130 -4.03 2.40 17.92
C PHE A 130 -3.40 2.25 16.54
N VAL A 131 -3.37 1.04 15.95
CA VAL A 131 -2.90 0.83 14.58
C VAL A 131 -3.90 1.47 13.61
N GLY A 132 -3.45 2.41 12.79
CA GLY A 132 -4.29 3.20 11.90
C GLY A 132 -4.94 4.43 12.55
N SER A 133 -4.56 4.78 13.79
CA SER A 133 -5.12 5.95 14.49
C SER A 133 -4.51 7.29 14.06
N GLU A 134 -3.44 7.27 13.27
CA GLU A 134 -2.74 8.46 12.75
C GLU A 134 -2.38 9.50 13.82
N GLY A 135 -2.04 9.02 15.05
CA GLY A 135 -1.69 9.88 16.18
C GLY A 135 -2.87 10.56 16.88
N THR A 136 -4.11 10.28 16.48
CA THR A 136 -5.31 10.93 17.06
C THR A 136 -5.70 10.42 18.44
N LEU A 137 -5.29 9.20 18.82
CA LEU A 137 -5.61 8.57 20.10
C LEU A 137 -4.46 8.61 21.10
N GLY A 138 -3.25 8.86 20.64
CA GLY A 138 -2.06 8.90 21.46
C GLY A 138 -0.78 8.80 20.64
N ILE A 139 0.34 8.93 21.30
CA ILE A 139 1.68 8.94 20.69
C ILE A 139 2.36 7.61 20.98
N VAL A 140 2.64 6.86 19.90
CA VAL A 140 3.33 5.55 19.97
C VAL A 140 4.82 5.77 20.15
N THR A 141 5.39 5.23 21.23
CA THR A 141 6.80 5.41 21.59
C THR A 141 7.63 4.12 21.53
N GLU A 142 6.98 2.95 21.58
CA GLU A 142 7.62 1.64 21.46
C GLU A 142 6.67 0.67 20.77
N ILE A 143 7.22 -0.16 19.89
CA ILE A 143 6.46 -1.09 19.05
C ILE A 143 7.08 -2.47 19.13
N THR A 144 6.29 -3.48 19.53
CA THR A 144 6.70 -4.89 19.39
C THR A 144 6.10 -5.45 18.10
N LEU A 145 6.96 -5.96 17.22
CA LEU A 145 6.60 -6.53 15.92
C LEU A 145 6.85 -8.02 15.91
N LYS A 146 5.95 -8.79 15.27
CA LYS A 146 6.27 -10.16 14.86
C LYS A 146 7.29 -10.14 13.72
N LEU A 147 8.02 -11.23 13.61
CA LEU A 147 8.92 -11.49 12.48
C LEU A 147 8.49 -12.77 11.75
N ALA A 148 8.78 -12.82 10.47
CA ALA A 148 8.60 -13.98 9.61
C ALA A 148 9.95 -14.63 9.30
N VAL A 149 9.92 -15.91 8.95
CA VAL A 149 11.11 -16.62 8.46
C VAL A 149 11.38 -16.23 7.01
N ILE A 150 12.64 -15.97 6.68
CA ILE A 150 13.07 -15.70 5.30
C ILE A 150 12.77 -16.94 4.44
N PRO A 151 12.03 -16.80 3.31
CA PRO A 151 11.74 -17.93 2.44
C PRO A 151 13.00 -18.58 1.87
N GLN A 152 13.01 -19.91 1.75
CA GLN A 152 14.13 -20.66 1.18
C GLN A 152 14.38 -20.32 -0.31
N GLU A 153 13.29 -20.03 -1.04
CA GLU A 153 13.32 -19.70 -2.45
C GLU A 153 12.43 -18.48 -2.71
N THR A 154 12.90 -17.59 -3.57
CA THR A 154 12.09 -16.47 -4.08
C THR A 154 12.39 -16.26 -5.55
N THR A 155 11.34 -16.22 -6.37
CA THR A 155 11.42 -16.02 -7.82
C THR A 155 10.45 -14.91 -8.22
N VAL A 156 10.90 -14.04 -9.13
CA VAL A 156 10.10 -12.94 -9.71
C VAL A 156 9.80 -13.25 -11.16
N ALA A 157 8.57 -13.00 -11.58
CA ALA A 157 8.16 -13.15 -12.96
C ALA A 157 7.13 -12.09 -13.35
N VAL A 158 7.03 -11.80 -14.65
CA VAL A 158 6.02 -10.92 -15.22
C VAL A 158 5.26 -11.63 -16.33
N VAL A 159 3.98 -11.25 -16.51
CA VAL A 159 3.09 -11.77 -17.54
C VAL A 159 2.31 -10.61 -18.14
N THR A 160 2.27 -10.51 -19.47
CA THR A 160 1.45 -9.51 -20.16
C THR A 160 0.08 -10.07 -20.53
N PHE A 161 -0.93 -9.20 -20.59
CA PHE A 161 -2.31 -9.55 -20.95
C PHE A 161 -2.83 -8.66 -22.08
N PRO A 162 -3.82 -9.13 -22.87
CA PRO A 162 -4.45 -8.30 -23.90
C PRO A 162 -5.22 -7.12 -23.29
N THR A 163 -5.90 -7.33 -22.16
CA THR A 163 -6.69 -6.31 -21.46
C THR A 163 -6.40 -6.32 -19.97
N ILE A 164 -6.62 -5.18 -19.32
CA ILE A 164 -6.47 -5.07 -17.86
C ILE A 164 -7.54 -5.91 -17.13
N ARG A 165 -8.72 -6.10 -17.76
CA ARG A 165 -9.78 -6.98 -17.24
C ARG A 165 -9.32 -8.44 -17.17
N ASP A 166 -8.64 -8.93 -18.21
CA ASP A 166 -8.11 -10.31 -18.23
C ASP A 166 -7.12 -10.51 -17.08
N ALA A 167 -6.22 -9.55 -16.88
CA ALA A 167 -5.24 -9.57 -15.79
C ALA A 167 -5.92 -9.58 -14.41
N ALA A 168 -6.89 -8.68 -14.17
CA ALA A 168 -7.63 -8.60 -12.92
C ALA A 168 -8.47 -9.86 -12.65
N SER A 169 -9.06 -10.45 -13.70
CA SER A 169 -9.81 -11.71 -13.60
C SER A 169 -8.92 -12.90 -13.25
N ALA A 170 -7.71 -12.96 -13.83
CA ALA A 170 -6.70 -13.96 -13.47
C ALA A 170 -6.29 -13.82 -11.99
N ALA A 171 -6.06 -12.59 -11.51
CA ALA A 171 -5.72 -12.31 -10.13
C ALA A 171 -6.82 -12.79 -9.16
N ALA A 172 -8.07 -12.43 -9.41
CA ALA A 172 -9.21 -12.87 -8.61
C ALA A 172 -9.33 -14.40 -8.55
N GLN A 173 -9.06 -15.09 -9.67
CA GLN A 173 -9.08 -16.55 -9.71
C GLN A 173 -7.92 -17.18 -8.93
N ILE A 174 -6.71 -16.63 -9.02
CA ILE A 174 -5.54 -17.09 -8.25
C ILE A 174 -5.84 -17.02 -6.76
N MET A 175 -6.40 -15.91 -6.30
CA MET A 175 -6.79 -15.73 -4.90
C MET A 175 -7.88 -16.71 -4.47
N ARG A 176 -8.91 -16.91 -5.29
CA ARG A 176 -10.02 -17.84 -4.99
C ARG A 176 -9.56 -19.30 -4.85
N ILE A 177 -8.53 -19.69 -5.61
CA ILE A 177 -7.95 -21.06 -5.52
C ILE A 177 -7.00 -21.17 -4.32
N GLY A 178 -6.58 -20.04 -3.73
CA GLY A 178 -5.73 -20.01 -2.53
C GLY A 178 -4.26 -20.28 -2.83
N VAL A 179 -3.76 -19.89 -4.02
CA VAL A 179 -2.34 -20.03 -4.35
C VAL A 179 -1.52 -19.06 -3.47
N PRO A 180 -0.57 -19.54 -2.66
CA PRO A 180 0.18 -18.69 -1.74
C PRO A 180 1.31 -17.93 -2.46
N VAL A 181 0.95 -16.95 -3.30
CA VAL A 181 1.93 -16.06 -3.95
C VAL A 181 2.59 -15.15 -2.92
N GLY A 182 3.85 -14.79 -3.14
CA GLY A 182 4.59 -13.86 -2.28
C GLY A 182 4.15 -12.40 -2.47
N ALA A 183 3.85 -12.03 -3.73
CA ALA A 183 3.26 -10.76 -4.12
C ALA A 183 2.58 -10.90 -5.49
N MET A 184 1.55 -10.09 -5.75
CA MET A 184 0.82 -10.06 -7.01
C MET A 184 0.33 -8.64 -7.28
N GLU A 185 0.93 -8.02 -8.30
CA GLU A 185 0.74 -6.62 -8.64
C GLU A 185 0.32 -6.47 -10.10
N ILE A 186 -0.44 -5.42 -10.42
CA ILE A 186 -0.86 -5.10 -11.78
C ILE A 186 -0.42 -3.70 -12.18
N MET A 187 -0.12 -3.50 -13.45
CA MET A 187 0.01 -2.20 -14.10
C MET A 187 -0.64 -2.24 -15.47
N ASP A 188 -1.34 -1.16 -15.85
CA ASP A 188 -1.90 -1.02 -17.19
C ASP A 188 -0.85 -0.60 -18.23
N GLU A 189 -1.25 -0.54 -19.50
CA GLU A 189 -0.38 -0.15 -20.61
C GLU A 189 0.15 1.29 -20.47
N VAL A 190 -0.65 2.20 -19.89
CA VAL A 190 -0.22 3.59 -19.67
C VAL A 190 0.86 3.65 -18.59
N GLN A 191 0.71 2.91 -17.50
CA GLN A 191 1.75 2.84 -16.47
C GLN A 191 3.04 2.20 -17.01
N MET A 192 2.94 1.20 -17.89
CA MET A 192 4.11 0.62 -18.55
C MET A 192 4.81 1.63 -19.48
N ASN A 193 4.06 2.45 -20.22
CA ASN A 193 4.60 3.58 -20.99
C ASN A 193 5.29 4.61 -20.07
N VAL A 194 4.67 4.96 -18.95
CA VAL A 194 5.26 5.87 -17.94
C VAL A 194 6.61 5.36 -17.45
N VAL A 195 6.72 4.07 -17.13
CA VAL A 195 7.99 3.44 -16.70
C VAL A 195 9.04 3.50 -17.81
N ASN A 196 8.65 3.25 -19.07
CA ASN A 196 9.56 3.36 -20.22
C ASN A 196 10.06 4.79 -20.40
N ARG A 197 9.17 5.79 -20.35
CA ARG A 197 9.51 7.22 -20.49
C ARG A 197 10.44 7.70 -19.38
N ALA A 198 10.20 7.27 -18.14
CA ALA A 198 11.05 7.61 -17.01
C ALA A 198 12.44 6.95 -17.08
N GLY A 199 12.56 5.79 -17.74
CA GLY A 199 13.83 5.10 -17.96
C GLY A 199 14.51 4.56 -16.69
N THR A 200 13.83 4.54 -15.57
CA THR A 200 14.39 4.22 -14.24
C THR A 200 14.87 2.79 -14.09
N THR A 201 14.30 1.85 -14.87
CA THR A 201 14.61 0.41 -14.77
C THR A 201 15.76 -0.03 -15.67
N GLY A 202 16.15 0.78 -16.66
CA GLY A 202 17.13 0.41 -17.68
C GLY A 202 16.68 -0.74 -18.62
N LYS A 203 15.41 -1.15 -18.57
CA LYS A 203 14.76 -2.15 -19.43
C LYS A 203 13.61 -1.48 -20.17
N THR A 204 13.45 -1.79 -21.47
CA THR A 204 12.27 -1.39 -22.23
C THR A 204 11.19 -2.47 -22.08
N TRP A 205 10.01 -2.06 -21.66
CA TRP A 205 8.86 -2.91 -21.40
C TRP A 205 7.87 -2.90 -22.56
N LYS A 206 7.14 -3.99 -22.75
CA LYS A 206 5.96 -3.97 -23.59
C LYS A 206 4.89 -3.08 -22.95
N GLU A 207 4.30 -2.18 -23.73
CA GLU A 207 3.21 -1.31 -23.27
C GLU A 207 1.87 -2.05 -23.38
N MET A 208 1.69 -2.97 -22.45
CA MET A 208 0.50 -3.81 -22.30
C MET A 208 0.21 -4.00 -20.82
N PRO A 209 -1.05 -4.27 -20.45
CA PRO A 209 -1.38 -4.68 -19.08
C PRO A 209 -0.47 -5.82 -18.62
N THR A 210 0.21 -5.62 -17.50
CA THR A 210 1.25 -6.52 -17.01
C THR A 210 1.02 -6.87 -15.55
N MET A 211 1.05 -8.17 -15.24
CA MET A 211 1.11 -8.64 -13.86
C MET A 211 2.54 -8.97 -13.45
N PHE A 212 2.88 -8.60 -12.23
CA PHE A 212 4.15 -8.89 -11.57
C PHE A 212 3.90 -9.86 -10.45
N PHE A 213 4.63 -10.96 -10.45
CA PHE A 213 4.53 -12.01 -9.46
C PHE A 213 5.83 -12.15 -8.67
N LYS A 214 5.69 -12.37 -7.36
CA LYS A 214 6.73 -12.92 -6.52
C LYS A 214 6.26 -14.26 -5.98
N PHE A 215 6.98 -15.32 -6.27
CA PHE A 215 6.75 -16.63 -5.70
C PHE A 215 7.78 -16.87 -4.61
N SER A 216 7.36 -17.28 -3.44
CA SER A 216 8.25 -17.51 -2.30
C SER A 216 7.79 -18.68 -1.44
N GLY A 217 8.75 -19.45 -0.93
CA GLY A 217 8.46 -20.63 -0.10
C GLY A 217 9.58 -21.66 -0.13
N THR A 218 9.23 -22.94 -0.12
CA THR A 218 10.16 -24.04 -0.41
C THR A 218 10.36 -24.15 -1.93
N LYS A 219 11.47 -24.73 -2.36
CA LYS A 219 11.76 -24.91 -3.79
C LYS A 219 10.64 -25.66 -4.54
N ALA A 220 10.15 -26.75 -3.98
CA ALA A 220 9.06 -27.54 -4.58
C ALA A 220 7.76 -26.73 -4.62
N GLY A 221 7.37 -26.08 -3.49
CA GLY A 221 6.16 -25.27 -3.42
C GLY A 221 6.15 -24.08 -4.38
N VAL A 222 7.32 -23.45 -4.62
CA VAL A 222 7.45 -22.38 -5.64
C VAL A 222 7.16 -22.93 -7.04
N GLN A 223 7.69 -24.10 -7.42
CA GLN A 223 7.43 -24.70 -8.72
C GLN A 223 5.96 -25.10 -8.90
N ASP A 224 5.34 -25.66 -7.89
CA ASP A 224 3.91 -26.03 -7.90
C ASP A 224 3.05 -24.76 -8.06
N ASN A 225 3.30 -23.72 -7.30
CA ASN A 225 2.58 -22.45 -7.40
C ASN A 225 2.72 -21.81 -8.78
N ILE A 226 3.93 -21.80 -9.35
CA ILE A 226 4.18 -21.31 -10.72
C ILE A 226 3.35 -22.10 -11.74
N SER A 227 3.29 -23.43 -11.63
CA SER A 227 2.52 -24.28 -12.54
C SER A 227 1.03 -23.94 -12.50
N VAL A 228 0.46 -23.79 -11.30
CA VAL A 228 -0.95 -23.45 -11.13
C VAL A 228 -1.24 -22.05 -11.66
N VAL A 229 -0.43 -21.05 -11.29
CA VAL A 229 -0.61 -19.66 -11.74
C VAL A 229 -0.47 -19.56 -13.27
N ARG A 230 0.48 -20.26 -13.87
CA ARG A 230 0.64 -20.33 -15.33
C ARG A 230 -0.61 -20.88 -16.03
N SER A 231 -1.22 -21.92 -15.50
CA SER A 231 -2.47 -22.47 -16.05
C SER A 231 -3.61 -21.45 -15.99
N ILE A 232 -3.74 -20.73 -14.87
CA ILE A 232 -4.78 -19.72 -14.67
C ILE A 232 -4.56 -18.52 -15.60
N THR A 233 -3.35 -17.96 -15.64
CA THR A 233 -3.06 -16.81 -16.50
C THR A 233 -3.28 -17.13 -17.97
N LYS A 234 -2.92 -18.33 -18.42
CA LYS A 234 -3.17 -18.80 -19.78
C LYS A 234 -4.67 -18.91 -20.08
N ALA A 235 -5.48 -19.36 -19.12
CA ALA A 235 -6.94 -19.42 -19.27
C ALA A 235 -7.58 -18.02 -19.40
N HIS A 236 -6.90 -16.98 -18.92
CA HIS A 236 -7.28 -15.58 -19.05
C HIS A 236 -6.45 -14.83 -20.10
N CYS A 237 -6.08 -15.50 -21.19
CA CYS A 237 -5.35 -14.93 -22.33
C CYS A 237 -3.97 -14.33 -22.00
N GLY A 238 -3.39 -14.63 -20.84
CA GLY A 238 -2.05 -14.20 -20.47
C GLY A 238 -0.99 -14.81 -21.38
N GLY A 239 0.04 -14.00 -21.66
CA GLY A 239 1.22 -14.42 -22.42
C GLY A 239 2.13 -15.39 -21.64
N ASP A 240 3.32 -15.60 -22.16
CA ASP A 240 4.34 -16.40 -21.48
C ASP A 240 4.94 -15.62 -20.31
N PHE A 241 5.38 -16.37 -19.30
CA PHE A 241 6.10 -15.81 -18.16
C PHE A 241 7.53 -15.43 -18.54
N ASP A 242 7.90 -14.18 -18.25
CA ASP A 242 9.29 -13.71 -18.27
C ASP A 242 9.83 -13.78 -16.82
N PHE A 243 10.65 -14.81 -16.55
CA PHE A 243 11.25 -15.04 -15.24
C PHE A 243 12.58 -14.32 -15.11
N ALA A 244 12.83 -13.75 -13.95
CA ALA A 244 14.16 -13.27 -13.59
C ALA A 244 15.16 -14.44 -13.58
N LYS A 245 16.29 -14.27 -14.26
CA LYS A 245 17.36 -15.28 -14.35
C LYS A 245 18.23 -15.32 -13.10
N ASP A 246 18.32 -14.18 -12.44
CA ASP A 246 19.13 -13.99 -11.24
C ASP A 246 18.55 -12.89 -10.31
N ALA A 247 19.20 -12.68 -9.17
CA ALA A 247 18.78 -11.68 -8.19
C ALA A 247 18.85 -10.23 -8.73
N ARG A 248 19.77 -9.94 -9.68
CA ARG A 248 19.88 -8.63 -10.30
C ARG A 248 18.70 -8.37 -11.22
N GLU A 249 18.35 -9.34 -12.08
CA GLU A 249 17.19 -9.23 -12.96
C GLU A 249 15.89 -9.20 -12.15
N ALA A 250 15.77 -9.99 -11.08
CA ALA A 250 14.64 -9.93 -10.16
C ALA A 250 14.44 -8.52 -9.57
N LYS A 251 15.53 -7.84 -9.20
CA LYS A 251 15.50 -6.46 -8.73
C LYS A 251 15.04 -5.50 -9.83
N VAL A 252 15.49 -5.68 -11.06
CA VAL A 252 15.09 -4.87 -12.23
C VAL A 252 13.61 -5.08 -12.53
N LEU A 253 13.13 -6.32 -12.58
CA LEU A 253 11.71 -6.61 -12.82
C LEU A 253 10.81 -5.98 -11.73
N TRP A 254 11.23 -6.09 -10.47
CA TRP A 254 10.45 -5.57 -9.35
C TRP A 254 10.54 -4.05 -9.20
N SER A 255 11.62 -3.42 -9.66
CA SER A 255 11.78 -1.96 -9.60
C SER A 255 10.74 -1.22 -10.45
N ALA A 256 10.33 -1.77 -11.59
CA ALA A 256 9.26 -1.19 -12.40
C ALA A 256 7.99 -0.92 -11.58
N ARG A 257 7.60 -1.87 -10.73
CA ARG A 257 6.45 -1.72 -9.84
C ARG A 257 6.72 -0.80 -8.67
N LYS A 258 7.89 -0.89 -8.04
CA LYS A 258 8.25 -0.04 -6.88
C LYS A 258 8.40 1.42 -7.25
N GLU A 259 8.93 1.72 -8.43
CA GLU A 259 9.18 3.08 -8.91
C GLU A 259 7.98 3.68 -9.68
N ALA A 260 6.87 2.97 -9.78
CA ALA A 260 5.74 3.35 -10.63
C ALA A 260 5.20 4.76 -10.34
N LEU A 261 4.97 5.10 -9.06
CA LEU A 261 4.52 6.44 -8.65
C LEU A 261 5.59 7.51 -8.93
N TRP A 262 6.85 7.21 -8.62
CA TRP A 262 7.95 8.14 -8.85
C TRP A 262 8.17 8.38 -10.34
N SER A 263 7.99 7.35 -11.17
CA SER A 263 8.00 7.47 -12.63
C SER A 263 6.91 8.41 -13.13
N MET A 264 5.68 8.31 -12.62
CA MET A 264 4.60 9.24 -12.95
C MET A 264 4.93 10.67 -12.50
N LEU A 265 5.42 10.83 -11.26
CA LEU A 265 5.80 12.14 -10.73
C LEU A 265 6.96 12.79 -11.50
N SER A 266 7.88 11.99 -12.06
CA SER A 266 9.01 12.51 -12.86
C SER A 266 8.60 13.06 -14.24
N LEU A 267 7.39 12.74 -14.70
CA LEU A 267 6.83 13.27 -15.95
C LEU A 267 6.13 14.62 -15.79
N LYS A 268 5.98 15.11 -14.55
CA LYS A 268 5.35 16.40 -14.28
C LYS A 268 6.11 17.54 -14.94
N GLU A 269 5.36 18.41 -15.62
CA GLU A 269 5.81 19.72 -16.10
C GLU A 269 5.32 20.82 -15.14
N GLU A 270 5.79 22.06 -15.37
CA GLU A 270 5.35 23.21 -14.59
C GLU A 270 3.83 23.42 -14.73
N GLY A 271 3.14 23.62 -13.61
CA GLY A 271 1.67 23.73 -13.55
C GLY A 271 0.92 22.41 -13.47
N GLN A 272 1.59 21.28 -13.74
CA GLN A 272 0.94 19.97 -13.64
C GLN A 272 0.96 19.41 -12.21
N GLU A 273 -0.04 18.59 -11.92
CA GLU A 273 -0.18 17.83 -10.68
C GLU A 273 -0.47 16.34 -11.00
N VAL A 274 -0.09 15.48 -10.07
CA VAL A 274 -0.49 14.06 -10.10
C VAL A 274 -1.49 13.82 -8.98
N TRP A 275 -2.68 13.32 -9.32
CA TRP A 275 -3.63 12.85 -8.35
C TRP A 275 -3.59 11.32 -8.31
N SER A 276 -3.35 10.76 -7.14
CA SER A 276 -3.35 9.31 -6.93
C SER A 276 -4.47 8.94 -5.98
N THR A 277 -5.18 7.85 -6.30
CA THR A 277 -6.28 7.31 -5.51
C THR A 277 -5.86 6.04 -4.79
N ASP A 278 -6.73 5.56 -3.90
CA ASP A 278 -6.56 4.30 -3.21
C ASP A 278 -7.95 3.68 -3.00
N VAL A 279 -8.23 2.61 -3.75
CA VAL A 279 -9.53 1.97 -3.82
C VAL A 279 -9.39 0.49 -3.52
N ALA A 280 -10.25 -0.03 -2.66
CA ALA A 280 -10.36 -1.45 -2.41
C ALA A 280 -11.81 -1.91 -2.54
N VAL A 281 -12.04 -3.01 -3.24
CA VAL A 281 -13.35 -3.62 -3.45
C VAL A 281 -13.29 -5.13 -3.18
N PRO A 282 -14.43 -5.80 -2.94
CA PRO A 282 -14.46 -7.26 -2.95
C PRO A 282 -13.82 -7.82 -4.22
N LEU A 283 -13.00 -8.88 -4.08
CA LEU A 283 -12.25 -9.47 -5.20
C LEU A 283 -13.10 -9.80 -6.43
N SER A 284 -14.36 -10.17 -6.23
CA SER A 284 -15.31 -10.45 -7.31
C SER A 284 -15.71 -9.21 -8.11
N ARG A 285 -15.52 -8.02 -7.57
CA ARG A 285 -15.84 -6.73 -8.21
C ARG A 285 -14.62 -6.07 -8.85
N LEU A 286 -13.43 -6.56 -8.53
CA LEU A 286 -12.18 -5.94 -8.98
C LEU A 286 -12.05 -5.82 -10.50
N PRO A 287 -12.35 -6.86 -11.32
CA PRO A 287 -12.27 -6.73 -12.78
C PRO A 287 -13.22 -5.69 -13.34
N ASP A 288 -14.43 -5.59 -12.77
CA ASP A 288 -15.46 -4.67 -13.24
C ASP A 288 -15.08 -3.21 -12.93
N ILE A 289 -14.67 -2.92 -11.69
CA ILE A 289 -14.30 -1.55 -11.31
C ILE A 289 -13.08 -1.06 -12.08
N ILE A 290 -12.05 -1.89 -12.25
CA ILE A 290 -10.83 -1.54 -13.00
C ILE A 290 -11.16 -1.23 -14.48
N GLU A 291 -11.98 -2.06 -15.13
CA GLU A 291 -12.36 -1.85 -16.53
C GLU A 291 -13.18 -0.56 -16.71
N ILE A 292 -14.16 -0.34 -15.83
CA ILE A 292 -15.02 0.84 -15.90
C ILE A 292 -14.21 2.12 -15.64
N SER A 293 -13.33 2.11 -14.62
CA SER A 293 -12.46 3.23 -14.31
C SER A 293 -11.51 3.55 -15.46
N LYS A 294 -10.88 2.53 -16.05
CA LYS A 294 -10.01 2.70 -17.21
C LYS A 294 -10.75 3.35 -18.38
N LYS A 295 -11.93 2.83 -18.69
CA LYS A 295 -12.76 3.38 -19.77
C LYS A 295 -13.17 4.83 -19.51
N GLU A 296 -13.53 5.17 -18.29
CA GLU A 296 -13.91 6.55 -17.93
C GLU A 296 -12.74 7.52 -18.11
N MET A 297 -11.53 7.15 -17.66
CA MET A 297 -10.33 7.97 -17.86
C MET A 297 -10.04 8.19 -19.34
N ASP A 298 -10.16 7.14 -20.16
CA ASP A 298 -9.96 7.21 -21.61
C ASP A 298 -11.04 8.08 -22.29
N ASP A 299 -12.32 7.93 -21.93
CA ASP A 299 -13.44 8.71 -22.45
C ASP A 299 -13.33 10.22 -22.10
N LEU A 300 -12.74 10.55 -20.95
CA LEU A 300 -12.44 11.92 -20.53
C LEU A 300 -11.16 12.50 -21.13
N GLY A 301 -10.38 11.68 -21.84
CA GLY A 301 -9.10 12.08 -22.45
C GLY A 301 -8.01 12.38 -21.43
N LEU A 302 -8.07 11.78 -20.25
CA LEU A 302 -7.10 11.99 -19.17
C LEU A 302 -5.84 11.15 -19.40
N PHE A 303 -4.67 11.74 -19.13
CA PHE A 303 -3.44 10.95 -19.02
C PHE A 303 -3.39 10.30 -17.63
N ALA A 304 -3.94 9.09 -17.57
CA ALA A 304 -4.14 8.37 -16.33
C ALA A 304 -3.72 6.90 -16.46
N SER A 305 -3.21 6.35 -15.37
CA SER A 305 -2.74 4.97 -15.29
C SER A 305 -3.36 4.22 -14.13
N ILE A 306 -3.44 2.90 -14.26
CA ILE A 306 -3.86 1.98 -13.20
C ILE A 306 -2.69 1.12 -12.77
N LEU A 307 -2.51 1.03 -11.44
CA LEU A 307 -1.62 0.07 -10.80
C LEU A 307 -2.27 -0.42 -9.51
N GLY A 308 -1.91 -1.62 -9.02
CA GLY A 308 -2.57 -2.07 -7.80
C GLY A 308 -2.07 -3.36 -7.19
N HIS A 309 -2.45 -3.52 -5.92
CA HIS A 309 -2.28 -4.72 -5.09
C HIS A 309 -3.47 -5.66 -5.31
N VAL A 310 -3.55 -6.23 -6.52
CA VAL A 310 -4.77 -6.95 -6.96
C VAL A 310 -5.09 -8.20 -6.14
N GLY A 311 -4.11 -8.74 -5.43
CA GLY A 311 -4.33 -9.83 -4.49
C GLY A 311 -5.18 -9.45 -3.29
N ASP A 312 -5.21 -8.18 -2.94
CA ASP A 312 -5.99 -7.62 -1.82
C ASP A 312 -7.28 -6.90 -2.28
N GLY A 313 -7.60 -6.96 -3.59
CA GLY A 313 -8.73 -6.23 -4.16
C GLY A 313 -8.50 -4.71 -4.24
N ASN A 314 -7.24 -4.28 -4.15
CA ASN A 314 -6.86 -2.88 -4.08
C ASN A 314 -6.19 -2.42 -5.39
N PHE A 315 -6.52 -1.21 -5.84
CA PHE A 315 -5.85 -0.56 -6.95
C PHE A 315 -5.79 0.96 -6.76
N HIS A 316 -4.93 1.58 -7.56
CA HIS A 316 -4.70 3.02 -7.58
C HIS A 316 -4.87 3.54 -8.99
N GLU A 317 -5.54 4.66 -9.14
CA GLU A 317 -5.50 5.49 -10.33
C GLU A 317 -4.52 6.64 -10.11
N SER A 318 -3.64 6.90 -11.07
CA SER A 318 -2.73 8.03 -11.05
C SER A 318 -2.99 8.88 -12.27
N VAL A 319 -3.52 10.09 -12.06
CA VAL A 319 -3.89 11.03 -13.12
C VAL A 319 -2.92 12.21 -13.13
N LEU A 320 -2.26 12.44 -14.25
CA LEU A 320 -1.44 13.61 -14.50
C LEU A 320 -2.28 14.67 -15.24
N TYR A 321 -2.38 15.88 -14.71
CA TYR A 321 -3.23 16.93 -15.27
C TYR A 321 -2.66 18.32 -15.02
N ASP A 322 -3.06 19.28 -15.85
CA ASP A 322 -2.75 20.70 -15.65
C ASP A 322 -3.76 21.29 -14.64
N ASN A 323 -3.27 21.56 -13.41
CA ASN A 323 -4.07 22.14 -12.34
C ASN A 323 -4.48 23.61 -12.61
N THR A 324 -3.83 24.26 -13.56
CA THR A 324 -4.17 25.63 -14.02
C THR A 324 -5.28 25.65 -15.07
N ASN A 325 -5.57 24.48 -15.69
CA ASN A 325 -6.64 24.30 -16.68
C ASN A 325 -7.96 23.89 -15.99
N PRO A 326 -8.96 24.80 -15.90
CA PRO A 326 -10.21 24.49 -15.21
C PRO A 326 -11.00 23.31 -15.82
N LYS A 327 -10.84 23.04 -17.12
CA LYS A 327 -11.53 21.92 -17.79
C LYS A 327 -10.94 20.58 -17.41
N GLU A 328 -9.61 20.46 -17.45
CA GLU A 328 -8.92 19.24 -17.01
C GLU A 328 -9.17 18.97 -15.54
N ARG A 329 -9.05 20.00 -14.72
CA ARG A 329 -9.34 19.88 -13.29
C ARG A 329 -10.75 19.38 -13.02
N ALA A 330 -11.77 19.92 -13.70
CA ALA A 330 -13.16 19.47 -13.56
C ALA A 330 -13.35 18.02 -14.05
N ALA A 331 -12.67 17.61 -15.12
CA ALA A 331 -12.69 16.24 -15.62
C ALA A 331 -12.09 15.26 -14.61
N VAL A 332 -10.93 15.60 -14.03
CA VAL A 332 -10.28 14.79 -12.99
C VAL A 332 -11.15 14.69 -11.73
N GLU A 333 -11.67 15.82 -11.24
CA GLU A 333 -12.57 15.84 -10.08
C GLU A 333 -13.81 14.96 -10.32
N LYS A 334 -14.39 15.01 -11.52
CA LYS A 334 -15.51 14.15 -11.90
C LYS A 334 -15.12 12.68 -11.88
N CYS A 335 -14.06 12.30 -12.56
CA CYS A 335 -13.57 10.92 -12.64
C CYS A 335 -13.36 10.33 -11.24
N LEU A 336 -12.73 11.10 -10.35
CA LEU A 336 -12.48 10.66 -8.98
C LEU A 336 -13.76 10.50 -8.14
N HIS A 337 -14.73 11.39 -8.30
CA HIS A 337 -16.02 11.26 -7.64
C HIS A 337 -16.78 10.03 -8.11
N ASP A 338 -16.87 9.84 -9.42
CA ASP A 338 -17.56 8.70 -10.01
C ASP A 338 -16.91 7.37 -9.61
N MET A 339 -15.57 7.34 -9.51
CA MET A 339 -14.84 6.16 -9.00
C MET A 339 -15.16 5.87 -7.52
N VAL A 340 -15.18 6.90 -6.67
CA VAL A 340 -15.52 6.74 -5.24
C VAL A 340 -16.96 6.23 -5.09
N ASP A 341 -17.93 6.85 -5.77
CA ASP A 341 -19.33 6.44 -5.70
C ASP A 341 -19.49 4.99 -6.19
N ARG A 342 -18.84 4.62 -7.29
CA ARG A 342 -18.81 3.24 -7.83
C ARG A 342 -18.22 2.24 -6.86
N ALA A 343 -17.09 2.58 -6.21
CA ALA A 343 -16.48 1.70 -5.24
C ALA A 343 -17.39 1.47 -4.02
N LEU A 344 -18.06 2.51 -3.53
CA LEU A 344 -19.00 2.40 -2.42
C LEU A 344 -20.24 1.58 -2.80
N GLU A 345 -20.75 1.73 -4.02
CA GLU A 345 -21.85 0.89 -4.54
C GLU A 345 -21.48 -0.60 -4.67
N MET A 346 -20.18 -0.89 -4.78
CA MET A 346 -19.64 -2.24 -4.82
C MET A 346 -19.20 -2.79 -3.43
N ASP A 347 -19.65 -2.19 -2.34
CA ASP A 347 -19.25 -2.53 -0.96
C ASP A 347 -17.74 -2.34 -0.71
N GLY A 348 -17.11 -1.42 -1.43
CA GLY A 348 -15.70 -1.10 -1.33
C GLY A 348 -15.40 0.05 -0.36
N THR A 349 -14.12 0.37 -0.28
CA THR A 349 -13.60 1.50 0.49
C THR A 349 -12.65 2.34 -0.37
N CYS A 350 -12.62 3.64 -0.12
CA CYS A 350 -11.71 4.54 -0.78
C CYS A 350 -10.99 5.41 0.24
N THR A 351 -9.66 5.51 0.09
CA THR A 351 -8.88 6.59 0.70
C THR A 351 -8.58 7.58 -0.41
N VAL A 352 -9.21 8.75 -0.37
CA VAL A 352 -8.96 9.78 -1.38
C VAL A 352 -7.71 10.54 -0.99
N ARG A 353 -6.64 10.29 -1.67
CA ARG A 353 -5.39 11.03 -1.52
C ARG A 353 -5.57 12.39 -2.20
N SER A 354 -5.80 13.44 -1.42
CA SER A 354 -5.98 14.77 -1.96
C SER A 354 -5.01 15.77 -1.38
N ARG A 355 -4.39 16.58 -2.23
CA ARG A 355 -3.89 17.87 -1.80
C ARG A 355 -5.06 18.79 -1.47
N ALA A 356 -4.95 19.45 -0.33
CA ALA A 356 -5.96 20.29 0.29
C ALA A 356 -6.72 21.22 -0.68
N SER A 357 -7.91 20.79 -1.12
CA SER A 357 -8.94 21.69 -1.64
C SER A 357 -10.07 21.82 -0.60
N PRO A 358 -10.67 23.01 -0.43
CA PRO A 358 -11.80 23.21 0.48
C PRO A 358 -13.01 22.31 0.21
N THR A 359 -13.15 21.79 -1.02
CA THR A 359 -14.22 20.87 -1.45
C THR A 359 -14.09 19.46 -0.85
N HIS A 360 -12.89 19.05 -0.39
CA HIS A 360 -12.67 17.73 0.21
C HIS A 360 -13.28 17.53 1.61
N LYS A 361 -13.68 18.60 2.28
CA LYS A 361 -14.51 18.49 3.50
C LYS A 361 -15.83 17.77 3.26
N LEU A 362 -16.35 17.82 2.04
CA LEU A 362 -17.61 17.15 1.65
C LEU A 362 -17.42 15.63 1.45
N GLN A 363 -16.28 15.18 0.91
CA GLN A 363 -16.02 13.75 0.67
C GLN A 363 -15.73 12.98 1.97
N ALA A 364 -14.93 13.54 2.86
CA ALA A 364 -14.75 12.99 4.20
C ALA A 364 -16.08 12.89 4.97
N ASN A 365 -17.04 13.77 4.68
CA ASN A 365 -18.37 13.71 5.26
C ASN A 365 -19.22 12.59 4.64
N ARG A 366 -19.21 12.36 3.32
CA ARG A 366 -19.93 11.25 2.67
C ARG A 366 -19.41 9.88 3.14
N TYR A 367 -18.11 9.71 3.24
CA TYR A 367 -17.53 8.49 3.83
C TYR A 367 -18.00 8.26 5.26
N ARG A 368 -18.11 9.35 6.08
CA ARG A 368 -18.62 9.31 7.45
C ARG A 368 -20.11 8.98 7.53
N GLU A 369 -20.91 9.46 6.58
CA GLU A 369 -22.36 9.21 6.53
C GLU A 369 -22.67 7.76 6.13
N ASN A 370 -21.90 7.18 5.19
CA ASN A 370 -22.14 5.82 4.69
C ASN A 370 -21.58 4.72 5.57
N THR A 371 -20.53 4.98 6.37
CA THR A 371 -19.96 3.95 7.26
C THR A 371 -20.62 3.88 8.65
N GLY A 372 -21.54 4.79 8.98
CA GLY A 372 -22.18 4.86 10.30
C GLY A 372 -21.19 5.18 11.44
N LEU A 373 -19.90 5.33 11.15
CA LEU A 373 -18.85 5.70 12.07
C LEU A 373 -18.79 7.23 12.18
N GLY A 374 -19.81 7.80 12.80
CA GLY A 374 -19.84 9.19 13.21
C GLY A 374 -18.75 9.46 14.24
N TRP A 375 -17.55 9.82 13.82
CA TRP A 375 -16.61 10.53 14.68
C TRP A 375 -17.21 11.90 14.93
N ALA A 376 -17.74 12.06 16.12
CA ALA A 376 -18.40 13.28 16.54
C ALA A 376 -17.53 14.50 16.20
N ARG A 377 -18.10 15.44 15.45
CA ARG A 377 -17.59 16.80 15.47
C ARG A 377 -17.54 17.24 16.92
N ARG A 378 -16.37 17.34 17.46
CA ARG A 378 -16.09 18.25 18.56
C ARG A 378 -14.99 19.19 18.11
N SER A 379 -15.40 20.27 17.53
CA SER A 379 -14.88 21.60 17.79
C SER A 379 -15.82 22.20 18.85
N PRO A 380 -15.46 23.17 19.64
CA PRO A 380 -14.24 23.97 19.60
C PRO A 380 -13.53 24.02 20.94
N PHE A 381 -12.22 23.99 20.89
CA PHE A 381 -11.46 24.88 21.77
C PHE A 381 -10.24 25.38 21.04
#